data_d678b93e1385e525f52057206413ca5d
#
_entry.id   d678b93e1385e525f52057206413ca5d
#
_cell.length_a   1.000
_cell.length_b   1.000
_cell.length_c   1.000
_cell.angle_alpha   90.00
_cell.angle_beta   90.00
_cell.angle_gamma   90.00
#
_symmetry.space_group_name_H-M   'P 1'
#
loop_
_entity.id
_entity.type
_entity.pdbx_description
1 polymer ?
#
loop_
_entity_poly.entity_id
_entity_poly.type
_entity_poly.pdbx_seq_one_letter_code
_entity_poly.pdbx_strand_id
1 'polypeptide(L)'
;MKFALVIFETSESRRRIQADRDAYRTAYETWIGRVAAVGKLVGGEAFDTERALPVTVRKAPDGSPRVTEGPARIGEETLGGWFVLETADREEAVELAKGLPTPETIEIRPILESA
;
A
#
# COMPACT_ATOMS: atom_id res chain seq x y z
N MET A 1 -16.56 -3.10 -8.59
CA MET A 1 -15.22 -3.61 -8.94
C MET A 1 -14.25 -3.29 -7.81
N LYS A 2 -13.39 -4.22 -7.50
CA LYS A 2 -12.40 -4.03 -6.45
C LYS A 2 -11.05 -3.65 -7.02
N PHE A 3 -10.41 -2.69 -6.37
CA PHE A 3 -9.08 -2.23 -6.73
C PHE A 3 -8.20 -2.20 -5.48
N ALA A 4 -6.94 -2.60 -5.66
CA ALA A 4 -5.93 -2.42 -4.63
C ALA A 4 -5.22 -1.08 -4.90
N LEU A 5 -5.07 -0.29 -3.86
CA LEU A 5 -4.18 0.87 -3.84
C LEU A 5 -2.91 0.39 -3.15
N VAL A 6 -1.89 0.08 -3.93
CA VAL A 6 -0.63 -0.44 -3.42
C VAL A 6 0.30 0.73 -3.18
N ILE A 7 0.80 0.84 -1.96
CA ILE A 7 1.56 2.01 -1.52
C ILE A 7 3.03 1.64 -1.45
N PHE A 8 3.86 2.43 -2.13
CA PHE A 8 5.31 2.28 -2.12
C PHE A 8 5.93 3.49 -1.44
N GLU A 9 6.83 3.22 -0.51
CA GLU A 9 7.53 4.27 0.21
C GLU A 9 9.00 4.34 -0.18
N THR A 10 9.58 5.52 0.00
CA THR A 10 11.01 5.76 -0.18
C THR A 10 11.57 6.29 1.12
N SER A 11 12.90 6.38 1.21
CA SER A 11 13.55 7.03 2.36
C SER A 11 13.09 8.49 2.49
N GLU A 12 12.91 9.18 1.36
CA GLU A 12 12.43 10.56 1.38
C GLU A 12 10.99 10.65 1.87
N SER A 13 10.08 9.82 1.36
CA SER A 13 8.68 9.85 1.80
C SER A 13 8.57 9.53 3.29
N ARG A 14 9.39 8.58 3.77
CA ARG A 14 9.43 8.22 5.18
C ARG A 14 9.89 9.39 6.05
N ARG A 15 10.94 10.12 5.61
CA ARG A 15 11.41 11.30 6.34
C ARG A 15 10.34 12.40 6.39
N ARG A 16 9.63 12.62 5.28
CA ARG A 16 8.57 13.63 5.24
C ARG A 16 7.44 13.30 6.20
N ILE A 17 7.03 12.05 6.24
CA ILE A 17 5.98 11.60 7.15
C ILE A 17 6.44 11.74 8.61
N GLN A 18 7.67 11.30 8.91
CA GLN A 18 8.22 11.38 10.26
C GLN A 18 8.38 12.83 10.75
N ALA A 19 8.68 13.74 9.85
CA ALA A 19 8.84 15.17 10.19
C ALA A 19 7.52 15.81 10.63
N ASP A 20 6.38 15.26 10.25
CA ASP A 20 5.05 15.81 10.58
C ASP A 20 4.06 14.67 10.81
N ARG A 21 4.45 13.73 11.65
CA ARG A 21 3.75 12.46 11.84
C ARG A 21 2.30 12.64 12.26
N ASP A 22 2.02 13.53 13.20
CA ASP A 22 0.66 13.72 13.71
C ASP A 22 -0.26 14.31 12.64
N ALA A 23 0.23 15.26 11.86
CA ALA A 23 -0.54 15.86 10.78
C ALA A 23 -0.87 14.84 9.70
N TYR A 24 0.10 14.03 9.30
CA TYR A 24 -0.14 12.97 8.32
C TYR A 24 -1.12 11.93 8.85
N ARG A 25 -0.97 11.52 10.11
CA ARG A 25 -1.88 10.56 10.73
C ARG A 25 -3.32 11.09 10.73
N THR A 26 -3.52 12.32 11.17
CA THR A 26 -4.86 12.92 11.23
C THR A 26 -5.49 12.99 9.85
N ALA A 27 -4.74 13.47 8.86
CA ALA A 27 -5.24 13.58 7.49
C ALA A 27 -5.54 12.20 6.88
N TYR A 28 -4.70 11.23 7.16
CA TYR A 28 -4.85 9.86 6.70
C TYR A 28 -6.12 9.22 7.28
N GLU A 29 -6.31 9.37 8.60
CA GLU A 29 -7.50 8.85 9.29
C GLU A 29 -8.77 9.51 8.79
N THR A 30 -8.72 10.80 8.46
CA THR A 30 -9.85 11.53 7.88
C THR A 30 -10.23 10.95 6.51
N TRP A 31 -9.25 10.66 5.67
CA TRP A 31 -9.49 10.03 4.38
C TRP A 31 -10.11 8.63 4.55
N ILE A 32 -9.55 7.80 5.44
CA ILE A 32 -10.06 6.46 5.74
C ILE A 32 -11.53 6.56 6.19
N GLY A 33 -11.82 7.43 7.14
CA GLY A 33 -13.17 7.61 7.66
C GLY A 33 -14.17 8.04 6.58
N ARG A 34 -13.75 8.94 5.68
CA ARG A 34 -14.60 9.43 4.62
C ARG A 34 -14.91 8.34 3.59
N VAL A 35 -13.89 7.57 3.18
CA VAL A 35 -14.07 6.49 2.22
C VAL A 35 -14.91 5.36 2.83
N ALA A 36 -14.67 5.05 4.09
CA ALA A 36 -15.46 4.04 4.82
C ALA A 36 -16.93 4.48 4.96
N ALA A 37 -17.17 5.75 5.23
CA ALA A 37 -18.53 6.28 5.43
C ALA A 37 -19.41 6.15 4.18
N VAL A 38 -18.82 6.19 2.99
CA VAL A 38 -19.56 5.99 1.74
C VAL A 38 -19.53 4.53 1.26
N GLY A 39 -19.05 3.62 2.10
CA GLY A 39 -19.10 2.18 1.84
C GLY A 39 -18.12 1.68 0.79
N LYS A 40 -17.06 2.43 0.51
CA LYS A 40 -16.12 2.08 -0.57
C LYS A 40 -14.81 1.48 -0.06
N LEU A 41 -14.57 1.49 1.24
CA LEU A 41 -13.38 0.90 1.81
C LEU A 41 -13.66 -0.55 2.22
N VAL A 42 -12.95 -1.49 1.60
CA VAL A 42 -13.04 -2.92 1.95
C VAL A 42 -12.06 -3.26 3.07
N GLY A 43 -10.84 -2.73 3.02
CA GLY A 43 -9.84 -2.97 4.04
C GLY A 43 -8.50 -2.36 3.66
N GLY A 44 -7.50 -2.62 4.48
CA GLY A 44 -6.14 -2.17 4.23
C GLY A 44 -5.21 -2.60 5.33
N GLU A 45 -3.92 -2.63 5.01
CA GLU A 45 -2.85 -3.01 5.93
C GLU A 45 -1.63 -2.13 5.68
N ALA A 46 -1.04 -1.66 6.77
CA ALA A 46 0.26 -0.98 6.71
C ALA A 46 1.33 -1.95 7.21
N PHE A 47 2.45 -1.99 6.51
CA PHE A 47 3.57 -2.85 6.91
C PHE A 47 4.52 -2.10 7.83
N ASP A 48 5.15 -2.85 8.73
CA ASP A 48 6.22 -2.33 9.57
C ASP A 48 7.52 -2.37 8.76
N THR A 49 7.86 -1.24 8.16
CA THR A 49 9.06 -1.11 7.35
C THR A 49 10.20 -0.46 8.10
N GLU A 50 9.98 -0.07 9.36
CA GLU A 50 11.00 0.61 10.17
C GLU A 50 11.75 -0.35 11.10
N ARG A 51 11.05 -1.32 11.71
CA ARG A 51 11.58 -2.15 12.78
C ARG A 51 11.98 -3.55 12.35
N ALA A 52 11.45 -4.03 11.23
CA ALA A 52 11.70 -5.39 10.78
C ALA A 52 11.97 -5.44 9.29
N LEU A 53 12.95 -6.25 8.91
CA LEU A 53 13.21 -6.55 7.51
C LEU A 53 12.24 -7.62 7.03
N PRO A 54 11.80 -7.56 5.78
CA PRO A 54 11.02 -8.65 5.20
C PRO A 54 11.90 -9.88 4.99
N VAL A 55 11.24 -11.02 4.83
CA VAL A 55 11.89 -12.28 4.47
C VAL A 55 11.26 -12.74 3.16
N THR A 56 12.10 -13.15 2.22
CA THR A 56 11.66 -13.56 0.88
C THR A 56 11.91 -15.05 0.68
N VAL A 57 10.91 -15.76 0.17
CA VAL A 57 11.03 -17.16 -0.23
C VAL A 57 10.90 -17.24 -1.74
N ARG A 58 11.89 -17.85 -2.39
CA ARG A 58 11.84 -18.14 -3.83
C ARG A 58 11.99 -19.63 -4.04
N LYS A 59 11.29 -20.15 -5.04
CA LYS A 59 11.44 -21.55 -5.43
C LYS A 59 12.44 -21.66 -6.59
N ALA A 60 13.39 -22.57 -6.45
CA ALA A 60 14.28 -22.94 -7.56
C ALA A 60 13.49 -23.71 -8.63
N PRO A 61 14.05 -23.90 -9.85
CA PRO A 61 13.35 -24.66 -10.88
C PRO A 61 12.95 -26.08 -10.48
N ASP A 62 13.68 -26.71 -9.55
CA ASP A 62 13.36 -28.03 -9.02
C ASP A 62 12.32 -28.00 -7.89
N GLY A 63 11.80 -26.81 -7.57
CA GLY A 63 10.81 -26.62 -6.51
C GLY A 63 11.38 -26.41 -5.10
N SER A 64 12.69 -26.50 -4.94
CA SER A 64 13.29 -26.31 -3.61
C SER A 64 13.20 -24.83 -3.19
N PRO A 65 12.86 -24.55 -1.91
CA PRO A 65 12.74 -23.19 -1.43
C PRO A 65 14.09 -22.59 -1.09
N ARG A 66 14.23 -21.31 -1.42
CA ARG A 66 15.36 -20.48 -0.98
C ARG A 66 14.83 -19.32 -0.15
N VAL A 67 15.34 -19.16 1.06
CA VAL A 67 14.90 -18.12 1.98
C VAL A 67 16.02 -17.09 2.11
N THR A 68 15.69 -15.83 1.90
CA THR A 68 16.63 -14.72 2.04
C THR A 68 16.00 -13.61 2.86
N GLU A 69 16.80 -12.94 3.68
CA GLU A 69 16.36 -11.74 4.36
C GLU A 69 16.38 -10.57 3.40
N GLY A 70 15.40 -9.69 3.54
CA GLY A 70 15.24 -8.52 2.70
C GLY A 70 14.08 -8.66 1.73
N PRO A 71 13.77 -7.59 1.01
CA PRO A 71 12.64 -7.56 0.07
C PRO A 71 12.94 -8.37 -1.20
N ALA A 72 11.88 -8.81 -1.86
CA ALA A 72 12.00 -9.54 -3.12
C ALA A 72 12.62 -8.66 -4.22
N ARG A 73 12.34 -7.37 -4.17
CA ARG A 73 12.92 -6.39 -5.10
C ARG A 73 13.73 -5.37 -4.33
N ILE A 74 14.97 -5.15 -4.79
CA ILE A 74 15.86 -4.15 -4.22
C ILE A 74 15.73 -2.89 -5.07
N GLY A 75 15.52 -1.74 -4.42
CA GLY A 75 15.36 -0.47 -5.11
C GLY A 75 14.99 0.62 -4.12
N GLU A 76 14.77 1.82 -4.64
CA GLU A 76 14.40 2.96 -3.81
C GLU A 76 13.00 2.83 -3.22
N GLU A 77 12.09 2.20 -3.95
CA GLU A 77 10.71 2.04 -3.50
C GLU A 77 10.52 0.70 -2.81
N THR A 78 9.90 0.74 -1.63
CA THR A 78 9.60 -0.42 -0.81
C THR A 78 8.10 -0.50 -0.61
N LEU A 79 7.56 -1.70 -0.67
CA LEU A 79 6.14 -1.92 -0.42
C LEU A 79 5.80 -1.54 1.03
N GLY A 80 4.93 -0.55 1.18
CA GLY A 80 4.56 -0.02 2.50
C GLY A 80 3.20 -0.50 3.00
N GLY A 81 2.33 -0.95 2.09
CA GLY A 81 1.00 -1.41 2.45
C GLY A 81 0.03 -1.33 1.30
N TRP A 82 -1.23 -1.52 1.59
CA TRP A 82 -2.29 -1.38 0.60
C TRP A 82 -3.62 -1.03 1.23
N PHE A 83 -4.52 -0.49 0.41
CA PHE A 83 -5.96 -0.45 0.66
C PHE A 83 -6.68 -1.24 -0.42
N VAL A 84 -7.85 -1.75 -0.09
CA VAL A 84 -8.75 -2.35 -1.07
C VAL A 84 -10.02 -1.51 -1.10
N LEU A 85 -10.39 -1.06 -2.28
CA LEU A 85 -11.58 -0.24 -2.50
C LEU A 85 -12.58 -1.00 -3.38
N GLU A 86 -13.86 -0.76 -3.11
CA GLU A 86 -14.95 -1.17 -3.99
C GLU A 86 -15.48 0.08 -4.69
N THR A 87 -15.31 0.17 -5.99
CA THR A 87 -15.70 1.33 -6.79
C THR A 87 -16.46 0.91 -8.04
N ALA A 88 -17.13 1.87 -8.66
CA ALA A 88 -17.87 1.61 -9.90
C ALA A 88 -16.92 1.27 -11.05
N ASP A 89 -15.77 1.94 -11.10
CA ASP A 89 -14.78 1.76 -12.16
C ASP A 89 -13.39 2.18 -11.67
N ARG A 90 -12.40 2.04 -12.54
CA ARG A 90 -11.02 2.41 -12.25
C ARG A 90 -10.87 3.91 -11.99
N GLU A 91 -11.59 4.73 -12.73
CA GLU A 91 -11.51 6.18 -12.65
C GLU A 91 -11.93 6.67 -11.26
N GLU A 92 -12.93 6.05 -10.66
CA GLU A 92 -13.34 6.39 -9.30
C GLU A 92 -12.25 6.01 -8.30
N ALA A 93 -11.61 4.85 -8.48
CA ALA A 93 -10.50 4.44 -7.61
C ALA A 93 -9.33 5.43 -7.73
N VAL A 94 -9.03 5.90 -8.93
CA VAL A 94 -7.99 6.91 -9.16
C VAL A 94 -8.31 8.21 -8.43
N GLU A 95 -9.56 8.68 -8.54
CA GLU A 95 -9.96 9.92 -7.87
C GLU A 95 -9.87 9.81 -6.36
N LEU A 96 -10.27 8.66 -5.80
CA LEU A 96 -10.13 8.43 -4.36
C LEU A 96 -8.66 8.39 -3.95
N ALA A 97 -7.81 7.75 -4.75
CA ALA A 97 -6.38 7.67 -4.47
C ALA A 97 -5.70 9.05 -4.51
N LYS A 98 -6.14 9.92 -5.41
CA LYS A 98 -5.61 11.30 -5.47
C LYS A 98 -5.86 12.06 -4.18
N GLY A 99 -6.92 11.72 -3.47
CA GLY A 99 -7.24 12.36 -2.19
C GLY A 99 -6.52 11.78 -0.99
N LEU A 100 -5.81 10.67 -1.14
CA LEU A 100 -5.06 10.08 -0.04
C LEU A 100 -3.86 10.97 0.30
N PRO A 101 -3.81 11.52 1.53
CA PRO A 101 -2.80 12.51 1.87
C PRO A 101 -1.47 11.88 2.26
N THR A 102 -0.72 11.46 1.27
CA THR A 102 0.59 10.83 1.47
C THR A 102 1.57 11.30 0.39
N PRO A 103 2.87 11.46 0.73
CA PRO A 103 3.91 11.71 -0.27
C PRO A 103 4.38 10.44 -0.99
N GLU A 104 3.79 9.30 -0.65
CA GLU A 104 4.16 8.00 -1.21
C GLU A 104 3.57 7.81 -2.60
N THR A 105 4.13 6.85 -3.34
CA THR A 105 3.60 6.45 -4.64
C THR A 105 2.46 5.45 -4.44
N ILE A 106 1.37 5.62 -5.17
CA ILE A 106 0.22 4.73 -5.11
C ILE A 106 0.03 4.10 -6.49
N GLU A 107 0.04 2.78 -6.54
CA GLU A 107 -0.22 2.01 -7.75
C GLU A 107 -1.60 1.38 -7.63
N ILE A 108 -2.45 1.59 -8.62
CA ILE A 108 -3.83 1.10 -8.59
C ILE A 108 -3.92 -0.14 -9.46
N ARG A 109 -4.34 -1.26 -8.85
CA ARG A 109 -4.46 -2.55 -9.54
C ARG A 109 -5.85 -3.12 -9.41
N PRO A 110 -6.47 -3.57 -10.51
CA PRO A 110 -7.71 -4.30 -10.40
C PRO A 110 -7.48 -5.63 -9.69
N ILE A 111 -8.42 -6.01 -8.84
CA ILE A 111 -8.37 -7.28 -8.14
C ILE A 111 -9.17 -8.31 -8.93
N LEU A 112 -8.61 -9.50 -9.08
CA LEU A 112 -9.29 -10.61 -9.70
C LEU A 112 -10.36 -11.12 -8.74
N GLU A 113 -11.64 -10.93 -9.08
CA GLU A 113 -12.76 -11.24 -8.19
C GLU A 113 -13.26 -12.65 -8.32
N SER A 114 -12.92 -13.32 -9.40
CA SER A 114 -13.24 -14.73 -9.58
C SER A 114 -11.98 -15.49 -9.93
N ALA A 115 -11.61 -16.39 -9.09
CA ALA A 115 -10.44 -17.25 -9.29
C ALA A 115 -10.87 -18.66 -9.69
#